data_9b47f8d2a9df2da2e58ffb8daafb72a2
#
_entry.id   9b47f8d2a9df2da2e58ffb8daafb72a2
#
_cell.length_a   1.000
_cell.length_b   1.000
_cell.length_c   1.000
_cell.angle_alpha   90.00
_cell.angle_beta   90.00
_cell.angle_gamma   90.00
#
_symmetry.space_group_name_H-M   'P 1'
#
loop_
_entity.id
_entity.type
_entity.pdbx_description
1 polymer ?
#
loop_
_entity_poly.entity_id
_entity_poly.type
_entity_poly.pdbx_seq_one_letter_code
_entity_poly.pdbx_strand_id
1 'polypeptide(L)'
;MQKTVCELFAGVGGFRLGLQHASPQWETVWFSQWEPGRKKQWAHDCYVKHFGDIDERTGQDIASVDKTAIPDHTLLVGGFPCQNYSVAASKSSKGIEGEKGALWWSIRDTLIAKRPPFV
;
A
#
# COMPACT_ATOMS: atom_id res chain seq x y z
N MET A 1 16.72 9.13 -13.66
CA MET A 1 15.80 8.22 -12.91
C MET A 1 14.42 8.85 -12.87
N GLN A 2 13.42 8.12 -13.31
CA GLN A 2 12.03 8.59 -13.21
C GLN A 2 11.57 8.52 -11.76
N LYS A 3 10.83 9.53 -11.33
CA LYS A 3 10.30 9.58 -9.96
C LYS A 3 8.90 8.95 -9.90
N THR A 4 8.86 7.63 -10.01
CA THR A 4 7.61 6.86 -9.96
C THR A 4 7.44 6.19 -8.61
N VAL A 5 6.20 6.10 -8.16
CA VAL A 5 5.86 5.61 -6.81
C VAL A 5 4.79 4.53 -6.89
N CYS A 6 4.99 3.48 -6.10
CA CYS A 6 3.93 2.53 -5.76
C CYS A 6 3.60 2.71 -4.27
N GLU A 7 2.33 2.90 -3.97
CA GLU A 7 1.86 3.14 -2.61
C GLU A 7 1.00 1.97 -2.13
N LEU A 8 1.49 1.22 -1.15
CA LEU A 8 0.75 0.11 -0.54
C LEU A 8 0.12 0.57 0.78
N PHE A 9 -1.04 0.01 1.11
CA PHE A 9 -1.81 0.41 2.30
C PHE A 9 -2.02 1.94 2.30
N ALA A 10 -2.50 2.43 1.16
CA ALA A 10 -2.46 3.84 0.84
C ALA A 10 -3.35 4.72 1.73
N GLY A 11 -4.36 4.15 2.38
CA GLY A 11 -5.32 4.93 3.14
C GLY A 11 -6.03 5.93 2.25
N VAL A 12 -5.99 7.20 2.60
CA VAL A 12 -6.59 8.27 1.80
C VAL A 12 -5.55 9.04 0.96
N GLY A 13 -4.32 8.56 0.91
CA GLY A 13 -3.30 9.10 0.03
C GLY A 13 -2.34 10.11 0.67
N GLY A 14 -2.06 9.97 1.97
CA GLY A 14 -1.15 10.89 2.66
C GLY A 14 0.26 10.92 2.08
N PHE A 15 0.82 9.76 1.75
CA PHE A 15 2.14 9.70 1.10
C PHE A 15 2.14 10.38 -0.25
N ARG A 16 1.10 10.12 -1.06
CA ARG A 16 0.98 10.73 -2.39
C ARG A 16 0.92 12.24 -2.30
N LEU A 17 0.08 12.75 -1.42
CA LEU A 17 -0.04 14.18 -1.21
C LEU A 17 1.28 14.81 -0.74
N GLY A 18 1.94 14.16 0.23
CA GLY A 18 3.22 14.64 0.75
C GLY A 18 4.32 14.66 -0.32
N LEU A 19 4.39 13.62 -1.14
CA LEU A 19 5.36 13.56 -2.22
C LEU A 19 5.10 14.64 -3.28
N GLN A 20 3.83 14.86 -3.64
CA GLN A 20 3.47 15.91 -4.59
C GLN A 20 3.84 17.31 -4.08
N HIS A 21 3.68 17.53 -2.76
CA HIS A 21 4.11 18.80 -2.13
C HIS A 21 5.63 18.94 -2.12
N ALA A 22 6.36 17.85 -1.97
CA ALA A 22 7.82 17.87 -1.99
C ALA A 22 8.36 18.16 -3.40
N SER A 23 7.76 17.55 -4.43
CA SER A 23 8.13 17.78 -5.82
C SER A 23 6.99 17.33 -6.74
N PRO A 24 6.59 18.16 -7.71
CA PRO A 24 5.57 17.76 -8.70
C PRO A 24 6.04 16.67 -9.64
N GLN A 25 7.32 16.30 -9.63
CA GLN A 25 7.86 15.24 -10.47
C GLN A 25 7.51 13.85 -9.97
N TRP A 26 7.11 13.68 -8.69
CA TRP A 26 6.70 12.38 -8.16
C TRP A 26 5.36 11.97 -8.78
N GLU A 27 5.33 10.80 -9.40
CA GLU A 27 4.15 10.25 -10.03
C GLU A 27 3.79 8.91 -9.40
N THR A 28 2.60 8.79 -8.83
CA THR A 28 2.11 7.52 -8.32
C THR A 28 1.59 6.69 -9.49
N VAL A 29 2.30 5.62 -9.81
CA VAL A 29 1.96 4.75 -10.94
C VAL A 29 1.03 3.61 -10.54
N TRP A 30 0.96 3.28 -9.25
CA TRP A 30 0.02 2.30 -8.73
C TRP A 30 -0.14 2.47 -7.23
N PHE A 31 -1.29 2.07 -6.72
CA PHE A 31 -1.56 2.06 -5.28
C PHE A 31 -2.46 0.89 -4.93
N SER A 32 -2.52 0.58 -3.63
CA SER A 32 -3.41 -0.45 -3.11
C SER A 32 -4.00 -0.01 -1.78
N GLN A 33 -5.32 -0.14 -1.66
CA GLN A 33 -6.03 0.13 -0.41
C GLN A 33 -7.24 -0.79 -0.30
N TRP A 34 -7.30 -1.58 0.75
CA TRP A 34 -8.41 -2.49 1.00
C TRP A 34 -8.54 -2.73 2.50
N GLU A 35 -9.78 -2.68 3.00
CA GLU A 35 -10.09 -2.93 4.40
C GLU A 35 -10.79 -4.28 4.54
N PRO A 36 -10.17 -5.26 5.20
CA PRO A 36 -10.79 -6.58 5.38
C PRO A 36 -12.07 -6.50 6.21
N GLY A 37 -13.06 -7.32 5.83
CA GLY A 37 -14.32 -7.43 6.56
C GLY A 37 -15.30 -6.28 6.34
N ARG A 38 -15.01 -5.35 5.47
CA ARG A 38 -15.90 -4.23 5.18
C ARG A 38 -16.44 -4.31 3.77
N LYS A 39 -17.77 -4.23 3.63
CA LYS A 39 -18.41 -4.13 2.31
C LYS A 39 -18.07 -2.82 1.63
N LYS A 40 -18.17 -1.72 2.38
CA LYS A 40 -17.89 -0.38 1.87
C LYS A 40 -16.42 -0.04 2.11
N GLN A 41 -15.69 0.24 1.05
CA GLN A 41 -14.27 0.56 1.11
C GLN A 41 -14.08 2.07 1.14
N TRP A 42 -14.34 2.69 2.29
CA TRP A 42 -14.38 4.15 2.44
C TRP A 42 -13.05 4.82 2.08
N ALA A 43 -11.94 4.25 2.53
CA ALA A 43 -10.62 4.85 2.27
C ALA A 43 -10.27 4.76 0.78
N HIS A 44 -10.52 3.62 0.16
CA HIS A 44 -10.29 3.43 -1.28
C HIS A 44 -11.17 4.40 -2.09
N ASP A 45 -12.45 4.49 -1.75
CA ASP A 45 -13.38 5.40 -2.44
C ASP A 45 -12.91 6.85 -2.31
N CYS A 46 -12.46 7.25 -1.13
CA CYS A 46 -11.93 8.59 -0.89
C CYS A 46 -10.68 8.86 -1.73
N TYR A 47 -9.76 7.91 -1.75
CA TYR A 47 -8.53 8.00 -2.55
C TYR A 47 -8.85 8.20 -4.03
N VAL A 48 -9.71 7.35 -4.56
CA VAL A 48 -10.11 7.39 -5.98
C VAL A 48 -10.83 8.69 -6.32
N LYS A 49 -11.69 9.16 -5.43
CA LYS A 49 -12.39 10.42 -5.62
C LYS A 49 -11.44 11.60 -5.72
N HIS A 50 -10.35 11.56 -4.96
CA HIS A 50 -9.38 12.65 -4.89
C HIS A 50 -8.31 12.58 -6.00
N PHE A 51 -7.80 11.38 -6.29
CA PHE A 51 -6.67 11.19 -7.20
C PHE A 51 -7.01 10.44 -8.49
N GLY A 52 -8.17 9.80 -8.57
CA GLY A 52 -8.53 8.89 -9.65
C GLY A 52 -8.02 7.47 -9.40
N ASP A 53 -8.52 6.53 -10.19
CA ASP A 53 -8.12 5.13 -10.11
C ASP A 53 -7.19 4.78 -11.27
N ILE A 54 -6.49 3.66 -11.15
CA ILE A 54 -5.54 3.17 -12.15
C ILE A 54 -6.10 1.90 -12.80
N ASP A 55 -6.48 0.91 -11.97
CA ASP A 55 -7.12 -0.32 -12.44
C ASP A 55 -7.94 -0.95 -11.29
N GLU A 56 -8.62 -2.05 -11.59
CA GLU A 56 -9.52 -2.71 -10.65
C GLU A 56 -8.80 -3.37 -9.46
N ARG A 57 -7.50 -3.64 -9.58
CA ARG A 57 -6.73 -4.32 -8.52
C ARG A 57 -6.39 -3.41 -7.34
N THR A 58 -6.49 -2.10 -7.53
CA THR A 58 -6.13 -1.14 -6.47
C THR A 58 -7.03 -1.27 -5.23
N GLY A 59 -8.26 -1.74 -5.41
CA GLY A 59 -9.23 -1.94 -4.34
C GLY A 59 -9.36 -3.37 -3.87
N GLN A 60 -8.41 -4.24 -4.21
CA GLN A 60 -8.40 -5.64 -3.81
C GLN A 60 -7.40 -5.87 -2.69
N ASP A 61 -7.56 -6.99 -1.96
CA ASP A 61 -6.58 -7.43 -0.98
C ASP A 61 -5.22 -7.60 -1.68
N ILE A 62 -4.21 -6.88 -1.21
CA ILE A 62 -2.88 -6.93 -1.81
C ILE A 62 -2.30 -8.36 -1.81
N ALA A 63 -2.68 -9.19 -0.85
CA ALA A 63 -2.24 -10.59 -0.81
C ALA A 63 -2.72 -11.39 -2.03
N SER A 64 -3.85 -10.99 -2.64
CA SER A 64 -4.42 -11.65 -3.82
C SER A 64 -3.90 -11.08 -5.13
N VAL A 65 -3.16 -9.98 -5.11
CA VAL A 65 -2.64 -9.32 -6.31
C VAL A 65 -1.32 -9.94 -6.72
N ASP A 66 -1.16 -10.25 -8.01
CA ASP A 66 0.10 -10.69 -8.57
C ASP A 66 1.09 -9.52 -8.55
N LYS A 67 2.15 -9.63 -7.76
CA LYS A 67 3.13 -8.55 -7.57
C LYS A 67 3.92 -8.26 -8.84
N THR A 68 4.08 -9.25 -9.71
CA THR A 68 4.79 -9.05 -10.99
C THR A 68 3.97 -8.18 -11.95
N ALA A 69 2.65 -8.10 -11.77
CA ALA A 69 1.77 -7.28 -12.61
C ALA A 69 1.72 -5.81 -12.17
N ILE A 70 2.29 -5.47 -11.01
CA ILE A 70 2.39 -4.08 -10.56
C ILE A 70 3.39 -3.35 -11.47
N PRO A 71 3.10 -2.10 -11.89
CA PRO A 71 4.05 -1.35 -12.69
C PRO A 71 5.40 -1.16 -11.99
N ASP A 72 6.49 -1.13 -12.76
CA ASP A 72 7.80 -0.80 -12.22
C ASP A 72 7.79 0.61 -11.63
N HIS A 73 8.52 0.79 -10.54
CA HIS A 73 8.54 2.05 -9.81
C HIS A 73 9.91 2.27 -9.16
N THR A 74 10.20 3.52 -8.86
CA THR A 74 11.46 3.93 -8.22
C THR A 74 11.38 3.86 -6.71
N LEU A 75 10.21 4.20 -6.15
CA LEU A 75 10.00 4.27 -4.71
C LEU A 75 8.76 3.46 -4.34
N LEU A 76 8.93 2.56 -3.38
CA LEU A 76 7.81 1.86 -2.75
C LEU A 76 7.57 2.50 -1.38
N VAL A 77 6.34 2.97 -1.14
CA VAL A 77 5.94 3.49 0.17
C VAL A 77 4.76 2.68 0.70
N GLY A 78 4.67 2.56 2.01
CA GLY A 78 3.55 1.86 2.62
C GLY A 78 3.62 1.90 4.13
N GLY A 79 2.47 2.14 4.75
CA GLY A 79 2.31 2.10 6.20
C GLY A 79 1.26 1.08 6.56
N PHE A 80 1.64 -0.18 6.67
CA PHE A 80 0.68 -1.23 7.01
C PHE A 80 0.23 -1.11 8.46
N PRO A 81 -1.00 -1.58 8.79
CA PRO A 81 -1.49 -1.58 10.16
C PRO A 81 -0.58 -2.40 11.06
N CYS A 82 -0.18 -1.85 12.21
CA CYS A 82 0.74 -2.50 13.14
C CYS A 82 0.06 -2.92 14.44
N GLN A 83 -1.20 -3.27 14.39
CA GLN A 83 -1.97 -3.70 15.57
C GLN A 83 -1.38 -4.94 16.23
N ASN A 84 -0.77 -5.84 15.46
CA ASN A 84 -0.13 -7.05 15.97
C ASN A 84 1.28 -6.80 16.52
N TYR A 85 1.82 -5.59 16.37
CA TYR A 85 3.16 -5.22 16.82
C TYR A 85 3.14 -4.20 17.97
N SER A 86 1.98 -3.58 18.23
CA SER A 86 1.84 -2.57 19.27
C SER A 86 1.76 -3.21 20.65
N VAL A 87 2.37 -2.57 21.65
CA VAL A 87 2.21 -2.99 23.06
C VAL A 87 0.76 -2.85 23.54
N ALA A 88 -0.03 -2.03 22.88
CA ALA A 88 -1.45 -1.86 23.19
C ALA A 88 -2.33 -2.92 22.51
N ALA A 89 -1.77 -3.76 21.67
CA ALA A 89 -2.50 -4.81 20.99
C ALA A 89 -2.98 -5.87 21.98
N SER A 90 -4.07 -6.55 21.64
CA SER A 90 -4.61 -7.62 22.49
C SER A 90 -3.62 -8.79 22.60
N LYS A 91 -3.83 -9.62 23.65
CA LYS A 91 -3.01 -10.82 23.85
C LYS A 91 -3.12 -11.83 22.70
N SER A 92 -4.16 -11.74 21.88
CA SER A 92 -4.33 -12.58 20.70
C SER A 92 -3.48 -12.14 19.51
N SER A 93 -2.87 -10.96 19.59
CA SER A 93 -1.97 -10.49 18.54
C SER A 93 -0.68 -11.30 18.53
N LYS A 94 -0.22 -11.67 17.35
CA LYS A 94 0.90 -12.58 17.15
C LYS A 94 2.08 -11.93 16.42
N GLY A 95 2.14 -10.60 16.38
CA GLY A 95 3.18 -9.90 15.65
C GLY A 95 3.17 -10.29 14.17
N ILE A 96 4.34 -10.68 13.66
CA ILE A 96 4.49 -11.01 12.24
C ILE A 96 3.69 -12.26 11.83
N GLU A 97 3.36 -13.14 12.79
CA GLU A 97 2.57 -14.34 12.54
C GLU A 97 1.06 -14.06 12.56
N GLY A 98 0.63 -12.92 13.06
CA GLY A 98 -0.78 -12.56 13.13
C GLY A 98 -1.34 -12.19 11.77
N GLU A 99 -2.69 -12.10 11.71
CA GLU A 99 -3.39 -11.73 10.48
C GLU A 99 -2.91 -10.39 9.91
N LYS A 100 -2.72 -9.40 10.77
CA LYS A 100 -2.20 -8.08 10.36
C LYS A 100 -0.71 -8.14 10.02
N GLY A 101 0.03 -9.03 10.69
CA GLY A 101 1.45 -9.25 10.40
C GLY A 101 1.69 -9.84 9.01
N ALA A 102 0.72 -10.59 8.48
CA ALA A 102 0.81 -11.14 7.12
C ALA A 102 0.92 -10.06 6.05
N LEU A 103 0.53 -8.81 6.34
CA LEU A 103 0.64 -7.70 5.40
C LEU A 103 2.09 -7.36 5.08
N TRP A 104 3.01 -7.59 6.03
CA TRP A 104 4.44 -7.43 5.80
C TRP A 104 4.94 -8.30 4.65
N TRP A 105 4.41 -9.52 4.53
CA TRP A 105 4.82 -10.44 3.48
C TRP A 105 4.45 -9.92 2.09
N SER A 106 3.37 -9.17 1.97
CA SER A 106 3.00 -8.53 0.71
C SER A 106 4.00 -7.44 0.32
N ILE A 107 4.52 -6.69 1.28
CA ILE A 107 5.60 -5.72 1.04
C ILE A 107 6.86 -6.45 0.56
N ARG A 108 7.25 -7.52 1.29
CA ARG A 108 8.42 -8.33 0.91
C ARG A 108 8.28 -8.89 -0.51
N ASP A 109 7.12 -9.44 -0.84
CA ASP A 109 6.89 -10.04 -2.15
C ASP A 109 6.93 -9.00 -3.26
N THR A 110 6.45 -7.80 -3.00
CA THR A 110 6.55 -6.68 -3.94
C THR A 110 8.00 -6.26 -4.14
N LEU A 111 8.78 -6.19 -3.07
CA LEU A 111 10.21 -5.86 -3.15
C LEU A 111 10.98 -6.91 -3.97
N ILE A 112 10.66 -8.18 -3.77
CA ILE A 112 11.29 -9.27 -4.53
C ILE A 112 10.93 -9.19 -6.00
N ALA A 113 9.66 -8.95 -6.31
CA ALA A 113 9.15 -8.95 -7.69
C ALA A 113 9.62 -7.73 -8.48
N LYS A 114 9.65 -6.55 -7.86
CA LYS A 114 9.87 -5.29 -8.57
C LYS A 114 11.22 -4.63 -8.29
N ARG A 115 11.85 -4.93 -7.16
CA ARG A 115 13.17 -4.41 -6.77
C ARG A 115 13.31 -2.89 -6.95
N PRO A 116 12.41 -2.09 -6.36
CA PRO A 116 12.54 -0.65 -6.47
C PRO A 116 13.84 -0.16 -5.78
N PRO A 117 14.51 0.88 -6.30
CA PRO A 117 15.74 1.40 -5.68
C PRO A 117 15.54 1.92 -4.26
N PHE A 118 14.34 2.43 -3.94
CA PHE A 118 14.04 3.01 -2.64
C PHE A 118 12.76 2.45 -2.06
N VAL A 119 12.71 2.33 -0.74
CA VAL A 119 11.54 1.87 0.01
C VAL A 119 11.42 2.67 1.31
#